data_6af81414649a63d6ca7b69085ef0637a
#
_entry.id   6af81414649a63d6ca7b69085ef0637a
#
_cell.length_a   1.000
_cell.length_b   1.000
_cell.length_c   1.000
_cell.angle_alpha   90.00
_cell.angle_beta   90.00
_cell.angle_gamma   90.00
#
_symmetry.space_group_name_H-M   'P 1'
#
loop_
_entity.id
_entity.type
_entity.pdbx_description
1 polymer ?
#
loop_
_entity_poly.entity_id
_entity_poly.type
_entity_poly.pdbx_seq_one_letter_code
_entity_poly.pdbx_strand_id
1 'polypeptide(L)'
;MEFVDSEEMLNAKCSSCCSFYYALSISDSCLLSLLFPPLFFFCHFFNGQTMSKMQRHQQEALWEFVHTELTYINKLIIIKDLVIAALVNLHQHGFLQEVTPELLFSNLPSILSAHQLFWQEVIYPMLHDVRRTGKPFDPMRLEAGCLQVGTHCLQDKLQFTRRQMESNPHFLTYVQWVETHPQCERMRLGDMQAKPHQRITKYSLLLQAVLKNTPDSQVQQILRGMLSSVNSFLESINDYLRLKDEELALSISAQRVEGYEVEGINEEIDKHVREICQFDLTCPIRGVGPEVVRRLLLEENLKIRDRKDSKLEVVALLFSDVLLMTKVPKKGERLRVVRPPLALDKTSCIALKDGCE
;
A
#
# COMPACT_ATOMS: atom_id res chain seq x y z
N MET A 1 -4.09 7.64 -35.95
CA MET A 1 -2.71 7.99 -36.34
C MET A 1 -1.84 8.37 -35.12
N GLU A 2 -2.45 8.75 -33.98
CA GLU A 2 -1.73 9.12 -32.74
C GLU A 2 -1.25 7.96 -31.87
N PHE A 3 -1.81 6.74 -32.05
CA PHE A 3 -1.46 5.56 -31.24
C PHE A 3 -0.10 4.93 -31.59
N VAL A 4 0.34 5.07 -32.85
CA VAL A 4 1.60 4.47 -33.33
C VAL A 4 2.81 5.27 -32.80
N ASP A 5 2.68 6.58 -32.66
CA ASP A 5 3.76 7.47 -32.19
C ASP A 5 4.17 7.25 -30.73
N SER A 6 3.25 6.85 -29.86
CA SER A 6 3.55 6.63 -28.43
C SER A 6 4.35 5.35 -28.18
N GLU A 7 4.09 4.30 -28.94
CA GLU A 7 4.78 3.00 -28.81
C GLU A 7 6.19 3.04 -29.42
N GLU A 8 6.36 3.72 -30.56
CA GLU A 8 7.67 3.99 -31.17
C GLU A 8 8.55 4.87 -30.28
N MET A 9 7.98 5.88 -29.60
CA MET A 9 8.71 6.73 -28.68
C MET A 9 9.13 6.03 -27.38
N LEU A 10 8.30 5.13 -26.85
CA LEU A 10 8.66 4.29 -25.71
C LEU A 10 9.86 3.37 -26.06
N ASN A 11 9.87 2.81 -27.25
CA ASN A 11 10.94 1.92 -27.71
C ASN A 11 12.24 2.64 -28.11
N ALA A 12 12.17 3.84 -28.69
CA ALA A 12 13.35 4.55 -29.24
C ALA A 12 14.31 5.09 -28.17
N LYS A 13 13.85 5.41 -26.95
CA LYS A 13 14.71 5.95 -25.87
C LYS A 13 15.11 4.93 -24.80
N CYS A 14 14.58 3.72 -24.83
CA CYS A 14 15.00 2.64 -23.93
C CYS A 14 16.46 2.23 -24.17
N SER A 15 17.00 2.43 -25.38
CA SER A 15 18.42 2.19 -25.69
C SER A 15 19.40 3.12 -24.95
N SER A 16 18.97 4.33 -24.54
CA SER A 16 19.79 5.26 -23.74
C SER A 16 19.84 4.91 -22.26
N CYS A 17 18.75 4.31 -21.71
CA CYS A 17 18.71 3.82 -20.31
C CYS A 17 19.58 2.58 -20.10
N CYS A 18 19.80 1.76 -21.13
CA CYS A 18 20.68 0.59 -21.07
C CYS A 18 22.14 0.94 -20.75
N SER A 19 22.60 2.16 -21.07
CA SER A 19 23.98 2.60 -20.80
C SER A 19 24.26 2.77 -19.30
N PHE A 20 23.26 3.13 -18.49
CA PHE A 20 23.41 3.27 -17.04
C PHE A 20 23.39 1.90 -16.33
N TYR A 21 22.65 0.95 -16.88
CA TYR A 21 22.63 -0.44 -16.41
C TYR A 21 23.98 -1.14 -16.59
N TYR A 22 24.70 -0.79 -17.69
CA TYR A 22 26.05 -1.31 -17.92
C TYR A 22 27.07 -0.75 -16.93
N ALA A 23 26.95 0.48 -16.46
CA ALA A 23 27.89 1.08 -15.51
C ALA A 23 27.75 0.51 -14.08
N LEU A 24 26.53 0.18 -13.62
CA LEU A 24 26.29 -0.54 -12.37
C LEU A 24 26.54 -2.05 -12.54
N SER A 25 26.21 -2.62 -13.70
CA SER A 25 26.42 -4.03 -14.04
C SER A 25 27.91 -4.42 -14.10
N ILE A 26 28.83 -3.50 -14.45
CA ILE A 26 30.25 -3.84 -14.53
C ILE A 26 30.92 -3.90 -13.15
N SER A 27 30.50 -3.09 -12.18
CA SER A 27 30.95 -3.25 -10.79
C SER A 27 30.19 -4.36 -10.05
N ASP A 28 28.91 -4.62 -10.41
CA ASP A 28 28.05 -5.61 -9.78
C ASP A 28 28.04 -6.97 -10.50
N SER A 29 28.52 -7.09 -11.73
CA SER A 29 28.72 -8.42 -12.35
C SER A 29 29.75 -9.25 -11.58
N CYS A 30 30.72 -8.61 -10.91
CA CYS A 30 31.50 -9.26 -9.88
C CYS A 30 30.68 -9.66 -8.63
N LEU A 31 29.66 -8.92 -8.26
CA LEU A 31 28.74 -9.24 -7.16
C LEU A 31 27.72 -10.30 -7.57
N LEU A 32 27.18 -10.24 -8.77
CA LEU A 32 26.26 -11.25 -9.33
C LEU A 32 26.94 -12.60 -9.61
N SER A 33 28.20 -12.60 -10.07
CA SER A 33 28.99 -13.84 -10.19
C SER A 33 29.31 -14.50 -8.84
N LEU A 34 29.08 -13.78 -7.75
CA LEU A 34 29.25 -14.23 -6.36
C LEU A 34 27.93 -14.73 -5.73
N LEU A 35 26.82 -14.56 -6.41
CA LEU A 35 25.49 -15.12 -6.04
C LEU A 35 25.34 -16.54 -6.60
N PHE A 36 26.35 -17.41 -6.35
CA PHE A 36 26.18 -18.83 -6.59
C PHE A 36 25.01 -19.40 -5.78
N PRO A 37 24.39 -20.50 -6.24
CA PRO A 37 23.30 -21.14 -5.50
C PRO A 37 23.68 -21.35 -4.03
N PRO A 38 22.73 -21.25 -3.10
CA PRO A 38 23.00 -21.38 -1.66
C PRO A 38 23.85 -22.59 -1.28
N LEU A 39 23.63 -23.71 -1.96
CA LEU A 39 24.39 -24.94 -1.75
C LEU A 39 25.90 -24.78 -2.06
N PHE A 40 26.25 -24.06 -3.12
CA PHE A 40 27.65 -23.87 -3.54
C PHE A 40 28.37 -22.92 -2.57
N PHE A 41 27.71 -21.90 -2.09
CA PHE A 41 28.24 -20.98 -1.08
C PHE A 41 28.55 -21.72 0.22
N PHE A 42 27.63 -22.53 0.73
CA PHE A 42 27.81 -23.30 1.96
C PHE A 42 28.91 -24.38 1.80
N CYS A 43 28.95 -25.10 0.69
CA CYS A 43 29.95 -26.13 0.45
C CYS A 43 31.37 -25.56 0.27
N HIS A 44 31.52 -24.37 -0.31
CA HIS A 44 32.84 -23.84 -0.64
C HIS A 44 33.41 -22.93 0.47
N PHE A 45 32.59 -22.17 1.17
CA PHE A 45 33.06 -21.22 2.20
C PHE A 45 33.13 -21.84 3.61
N PHE A 46 32.30 -22.82 3.92
CA PHE A 46 32.24 -23.43 5.26
C PHE A 46 32.75 -24.86 5.32
N ASN A 47 33.45 -25.33 4.29
CA ASN A 47 33.91 -26.72 4.12
C ASN A 47 34.92 -27.20 5.18
N GLY A 48 35.33 -26.36 6.12
CA GLY A 48 36.26 -26.70 7.19
C GLY A 48 35.74 -26.51 8.62
N GLN A 49 34.53 -25.97 8.79
CA GLN A 49 33.95 -25.74 10.12
C GLN A 49 32.83 -26.75 10.39
N THR A 50 32.92 -27.46 11.50
CA THR A 50 31.86 -28.35 12.02
C THR A 50 30.74 -27.51 12.60
N MET A 51 29.88 -26.95 11.74
CA MET A 51 28.69 -26.24 12.19
C MET A 51 27.63 -27.20 12.71
N SER A 52 26.99 -26.86 13.83
CA SER A 52 25.80 -27.57 14.28
C SER A 52 24.68 -27.43 13.25
N LYS A 53 23.73 -28.35 13.24
CA LYS A 53 22.54 -28.25 12.36
C LYS A 53 21.80 -26.92 12.55
N MET A 54 21.67 -26.43 13.79
CA MET A 54 21.02 -25.17 14.13
C MET A 54 21.78 -23.98 13.53
N GLN A 55 23.10 -23.91 13.67
CA GLN A 55 23.91 -22.86 13.06
C GLN A 55 23.80 -22.85 11.54
N ARG A 56 23.75 -24.01 10.89
CA ARG A 56 23.58 -24.09 9.45
C ARG A 56 22.25 -23.48 9.02
N HIS A 57 21.15 -23.84 9.67
CA HIS A 57 19.84 -23.28 9.36
C HIS A 57 19.77 -21.76 9.63
N GLN A 58 20.47 -21.25 10.66
CA GLN A 58 20.60 -19.82 10.89
C GLN A 58 21.31 -19.14 9.71
N GLN A 59 22.42 -19.70 9.25
CA GLN A 59 23.19 -19.14 8.15
C GLN A 59 22.43 -19.19 6.82
N GLU A 60 21.66 -20.26 6.58
CA GLU A 60 20.76 -20.37 5.43
C GLU A 60 19.70 -19.26 5.43
N ALA A 61 19.10 -18.98 6.57
CA ALA A 61 18.12 -17.90 6.71
C ALA A 61 18.76 -16.51 6.51
N LEU A 62 19.96 -16.28 7.02
CA LEU A 62 20.72 -15.04 6.79
C LEU A 62 21.11 -14.87 5.33
N TRP A 63 21.51 -15.94 4.68
CA TRP A 63 21.79 -15.93 3.24
C TRP A 63 20.55 -15.61 2.41
N GLU A 64 19.40 -16.20 2.75
CA GLU A 64 18.14 -15.90 2.10
C GLU A 64 17.79 -14.40 2.28
N PHE A 65 18.02 -13.84 3.48
CA PHE A 65 17.83 -12.43 3.75
C PHE A 65 18.65 -11.57 2.79
N VAL A 66 19.95 -11.82 2.71
CA VAL A 66 20.91 -11.08 1.87
C VAL A 66 20.58 -11.22 0.37
N HIS A 67 20.37 -12.43 -0.10
CA HIS A 67 20.07 -12.70 -1.50
C HIS A 67 18.78 -12.05 -1.97
N THR A 68 17.74 -12.18 -1.16
CA THR A 68 16.43 -11.59 -1.49
C THR A 68 16.44 -10.07 -1.37
N GLU A 69 17.32 -9.47 -0.53
CA GLU A 69 17.51 -8.02 -0.48
C GLU A 69 18.07 -7.48 -1.79
N LEU A 70 19.13 -8.08 -2.30
CA LEU A 70 19.69 -7.67 -3.58
C LEU A 70 18.70 -7.80 -4.73
N THR A 71 17.98 -8.93 -4.77
CA THR A 71 16.91 -9.14 -5.77
C THR A 71 15.83 -8.07 -5.69
N TYR A 72 15.47 -7.66 -4.47
CA TYR A 72 14.49 -6.59 -4.26
C TYR A 72 15.00 -5.22 -4.72
N ILE A 73 16.22 -4.85 -4.34
CA ILE A 73 16.87 -3.60 -4.79
C ILE A 73 16.89 -3.53 -6.32
N ASN A 74 17.30 -4.61 -6.99
CA ASN A 74 17.32 -4.66 -8.46
C ASN A 74 15.93 -4.43 -9.07
N LYS A 75 14.87 -4.99 -8.46
CA LYS A 75 13.49 -4.74 -8.92
C LYS A 75 13.08 -3.28 -8.74
N LEU A 76 13.45 -2.64 -7.63
CA LEU A 76 13.19 -1.21 -7.43
C LEU A 76 13.96 -0.34 -8.43
N ILE A 77 15.19 -0.71 -8.79
CA ILE A 77 15.97 -0.02 -9.82
C ILE A 77 15.25 -0.11 -11.18
N ILE A 78 14.76 -1.28 -11.56
CA ILE A 78 13.98 -1.45 -12.80
C ILE A 78 12.73 -0.55 -12.77
N ILE A 79 11.99 -0.53 -11.69
CA ILE A 79 10.80 0.32 -11.56
C ILE A 79 11.19 1.80 -11.71
N LYS A 80 12.25 2.27 -11.06
CA LYS A 80 12.70 3.67 -11.12
C LYS A 80 13.23 4.02 -12.50
N ASP A 81 14.20 3.26 -13.02
CA ASP A 81 15.02 3.66 -14.17
C ASP A 81 14.39 3.28 -15.52
N LEU A 82 13.40 2.38 -15.51
CA LEU A 82 12.66 2.01 -16.71
C LEU A 82 11.21 2.51 -16.63
N VAL A 83 10.43 2.06 -15.63
CA VAL A 83 8.99 2.29 -15.59
C VAL A 83 8.67 3.77 -15.31
N ILE A 84 9.24 4.33 -14.24
CA ILE A 84 9.06 5.75 -13.91
C ILE A 84 9.71 6.65 -14.98
N ALA A 85 10.90 6.31 -15.45
CA ALA A 85 11.59 7.09 -16.47
C ALA A 85 10.81 7.14 -17.80
N ALA A 86 10.16 6.04 -18.20
CA ALA A 86 9.28 6.03 -19.37
C ALA A 86 8.06 6.95 -19.18
N LEU A 87 7.44 6.95 -18.00
CA LEU A 87 6.34 7.86 -17.69
C LEU A 87 6.78 9.33 -17.73
N VAL A 88 7.92 9.66 -17.13
CA VAL A 88 8.50 11.01 -17.18
C VAL A 88 8.79 11.43 -18.62
N ASN A 89 9.29 10.52 -19.46
CA ASN A 89 9.51 10.80 -20.86
C ASN A 89 8.20 11.11 -21.62
N LEU A 90 7.12 10.35 -21.34
CA LEU A 90 5.79 10.63 -21.90
C LEU A 90 5.28 12.01 -21.47
N HIS A 91 5.47 12.41 -20.22
CA HIS A 91 5.14 13.76 -19.73
C HIS A 91 5.87 14.86 -20.50
N GLN A 92 7.17 14.71 -20.76
CA GLN A 92 7.96 15.69 -21.52
C GLN A 92 7.42 15.90 -22.94
N HIS A 93 6.69 14.93 -23.48
CA HIS A 93 6.05 14.99 -24.79
C HIS A 93 4.55 15.33 -24.74
N GLY A 94 4.04 15.72 -23.57
CA GLY A 94 2.65 16.15 -23.40
C GLY A 94 1.63 15.03 -23.16
N PHE A 95 2.09 13.77 -23.01
CA PHE A 95 1.20 12.63 -22.72
C PHE A 95 1.06 12.38 -21.21
N LEU A 96 -0.08 11.84 -20.79
CA LEU A 96 -0.37 11.36 -19.42
C LEU A 96 -0.09 12.39 -18.32
N GLN A 97 -0.32 13.68 -18.58
CA GLN A 97 -0.01 14.77 -17.63
C GLN A 97 -0.71 14.62 -16.28
N GLU A 98 -1.86 13.95 -16.24
CA GLU A 98 -2.65 13.68 -15.05
C GLU A 98 -2.15 12.48 -14.23
N VAL A 99 -1.20 11.69 -14.76
CA VAL A 99 -0.67 10.48 -14.11
C VAL A 99 0.78 10.72 -13.72
N THR A 100 1.02 11.30 -12.56
CA THR A 100 2.40 11.56 -12.12
C THR A 100 3.06 10.34 -11.48
N PRO A 101 4.41 10.25 -11.49
CA PRO A 101 5.14 9.19 -10.80
C PRO A 101 4.76 9.05 -9.32
N GLU A 102 4.51 10.17 -8.63
CA GLU A 102 4.13 10.20 -7.22
C GLU A 102 2.73 9.62 -7.00
N LEU A 103 1.83 9.79 -7.96
CA LEU A 103 0.49 9.19 -7.93
C LEU A 103 0.54 7.68 -8.12
N LEU A 104 1.51 7.14 -8.87
CA LEU A 104 1.66 5.71 -9.09
C LEU A 104 2.54 5.03 -8.04
N PHE A 105 3.67 5.61 -7.71
CA PHE A 105 4.74 4.95 -6.95
C PHE A 105 5.10 5.67 -5.64
N SER A 106 4.38 6.75 -5.29
CA SER A 106 4.62 7.50 -4.05
C SER A 106 6.11 7.86 -3.87
N ASN A 107 6.72 7.46 -2.76
CA ASN A 107 8.10 7.73 -2.39
C ASN A 107 9.07 6.58 -2.75
N LEU A 108 8.78 5.78 -3.77
CA LEU A 108 9.63 4.65 -4.17
C LEU A 108 11.13 5.01 -4.35
N PRO A 109 11.51 6.17 -4.92
CA PRO A 109 12.91 6.57 -4.98
C PRO A 109 13.58 6.70 -3.60
N SER A 110 12.87 7.21 -2.59
CA SER A 110 13.38 7.31 -1.22
C SER A 110 13.53 5.93 -0.58
N ILE A 111 12.57 5.03 -0.84
CA ILE A 111 12.64 3.64 -0.39
C ILE A 111 13.85 2.94 -1.00
N LEU A 112 14.07 3.09 -2.31
CA LEU A 112 15.24 2.54 -2.98
C LEU A 112 16.54 3.06 -2.35
N SER A 113 16.63 4.37 -2.11
CA SER A 113 17.82 4.97 -1.47
C SER A 113 18.09 4.39 -0.09
N ALA A 114 17.06 4.17 0.74
CA ALA A 114 17.22 3.56 2.06
C ALA A 114 17.74 2.11 1.98
N HIS A 115 17.23 1.31 1.05
CA HIS A 115 17.69 -0.07 0.84
C HIS A 115 19.11 -0.12 0.25
N GLN A 116 19.47 0.81 -0.64
CA GLN A 116 20.84 0.93 -1.15
C GLN A 116 21.82 1.30 -0.04
N LEU A 117 21.44 2.22 0.85
CA LEU A 117 22.25 2.59 2.01
C LEU A 117 22.42 1.39 2.96
N PHE A 118 21.34 0.68 3.27
CA PHE A 118 21.39 -0.55 4.06
C PHE A 118 22.31 -1.60 3.43
N TRP A 119 22.26 -1.76 2.11
CA TRP A 119 23.16 -2.64 1.39
C TRP A 119 24.63 -2.21 1.56
N GLN A 120 24.93 -0.93 1.35
CA GLN A 120 26.30 -0.41 1.37
C GLN A 120 26.92 -0.41 2.76
N GLU A 121 26.15 -0.04 3.78
CA GLU A 121 26.67 0.15 5.13
C GLU A 121 26.63 -1.13 5.98
N VAL A 122 25.73 -2.07 5.69
CA VAL A 122 25.52 -3.26 6.53
C VAL A 122 25.81 -4.53 5.78
N ILE A 123 25.08 -4.78 4.67
CA ILE A 123 25.12 -6.10 4.02
C ILE A 123 26.46 -6.32 3.29
N TYR A 124 26.93 -5.35 2.54
CA TYR A 124 28.18 -5.48 1.78
C TYR A 124 29.39 -5.69 2.70
N PRO A 125 29.61 -4.91 3.79
CA PRO A 125 30.67 -5.17 4.74
C PRO A 125 30.55 -6.54 5.41
N MET A 126 29.34 -6.98 5.75
CA MET A 126 29.09 -8.31 6.31
C MET A 126 29.51 -9.42 5.33
N LEU A 127 29.14 -9.32 4.06
CA LEU A 127 29.57 -10.24 2.99
C LEU A 127 31.09 -10.23 2.79
N HIS A 128 31.70 -9.08 2.79
CA HIS A 128 33.14 -8.91 2.64
C HIS A 128 33.90 -9.59 3.79
N ASP A 129 33.44 -9.44 5.02
CA ASP A 129 34.05 -10.07 6.20
C ASP A 129 33.94 -11.58 6.16
N VAL A 130 32.77 -12.13 5.78
CA VAL A 130 32.59 -13.58 5.60
C VAL A 130 33.59 -14.14 4.58
N ARG A 131 33.79 -13.43 3.45
CA ARG A 131 34.75 -13.84 2.41
C ARG A 131 36.20 -13.79 2.90
N ARG A 132 36.55 -12.72 3.56
CA ARG A 132 37.92 -12.49 4.06
C ARG A 132 38.29 -13.41 5.19
N THR A 133 37.36 -13.76 6.07
CA THR A 133 37.64 -14.47 7.32
C THR A 133 37.20 -15.94 7.30
N GLY A 134 36.31 -16.33 6.38
CA GLY A 134 35.63 -17.62 6.40
C GLY A 134 34.70 -17.85 7.59
N LYS A 135 34.43 -16.79 8.40
CA LYS A 135 33.53 -16.87 9.55
C LYS A 135 32.07 -16.75 9.12
N PRO A 136 31.13 -17.36 9.89
CA PRO A 136 29.70 -17.22 9.64
C PRO A 136 29.22 -15.77 9.68
N PHE A 137 28.07 -15.51 9.04
CA PHE A 137 27.35 -14.24 9.19
C PHE A 137 27.00 -13.97 10.65
N ASP A 138 27.25 -12.74 11.09
CA ASP A 138 26.83 -12.26 12.40
C ASP A 138 25.45 -11.57 12.28
N PRO A 139 24.37 -12.18 12.84
CA PRO A 139 23.02 -11.62 12.75
C PRO A 139 22.86 -10.27 13.46
N MET A 140 23.73 -9.93 14.45
CA MET A 140 23.67 -8.67 15.17
C MET A 140 23.92 -7.46 14.27
N ARG A 141 24.68 -7.62 13.20
CA ARG A 141 24.99 -6.53 12.25
C ARG A 141 23.77 -6.01 11.49
N LEU A 142 22.69 -6.82 11.40
CA LEU A 142 21.46 -6.39 10.74
C LEU A 142 20.69 -5.32 11.53
N GLU A 143 20.96 -5.15 12.84
CA GLU A 143 20.21 -4.25 13.72
C GLU A 143 20.16 -2.82 13.20
N ALA A 144 21.31 -2.24 12.87
CA ALA A 144 21.40 -0.85 12.42
C ALA A 144 20.59 -0.56 11.14
N GLY A 145 20.54 -1.50 10.22
CA GLY A 145 19.87 -1.31 8.93
C GLY A 145 18.38 -1.62 8.93
N CYS A 146 17.92 -2.59 9.72
CA CYS A 146 16.49 -2.93 9.79
C CYS A 146 15.63 -1.75 10.32
N LEU A 147 16.18 -0.90 11.18
CA LEU A 147 15.50 0.29 11.71
C LEU A 147 15.38 1.40 10.65
N GLN A 148 16.39 1.59 9.80
CA GLN A 148 16.39 2.63 8.77
C GLN A 148 15.41 2.37 7.65
N VAL A 149 15.26 1.11 7.23
CA VAL A 149 14.35 0.72 6.15
C VAL A 149 12.89 0.87 6.54
N GLY A 150 12.56 0.71 7.84
CA GLY A 150 11.20 0.80 8.37
C GLY A 150 10.59 2.21 8.35
N THR A 151 11.35 3.29 8.12
CA THR A 151 10.84 4.67 8.22
C THR A 151 10.14 5.18 6.96
N HIS A 152 10.16 4.47 5.86
CA HIS A 152 9.61 4.90 4.57
C HIS A 152 8.27 4.20 4.29
N CYS A 153 7.17 4.94 4.50
CA CYS A 153 5.81 4.42 4.29
C CYS A 153 5.36 4.56 2.83
N LEU A 154 4.71 3.51 2.32
CA LEU A 154 4.02 3.50 1.03
C LEU A 154 2.55 3.87 1.22
N GLN A 155 2.05 4.73 0.33
CA GLN A 155 0.62 4.89 0.13
C GLN A 155 0.11 3.84 -0.86
N ASP A 156 -1.06 3.27 -0.59
CA ASP A 156 -1.70 2.39 -1.57
C ASP A 156 -2.18 3.19 -2.78
N LYS A 157 -1.64 2.86 -3.94
CA LYS A 157 -1.94 3.52 -5.23
C LYS A 157 -2.69 2.61 -6.21
N LEU A 158 -2.97 1.38 -5.81
CA LEU A 158 -3.63 0.37 -6.66
C LEU A 158 -4.97 0.85 -7.21
N GLN A 159 -5.74 1.58 -6.40
CA GLN A 159 -7.04 2.07 -6.83
C GLN A 159 -6.96 3.19 -7.86
N PHE A 160 -6.01 4.13 -7.69
CA PHE A 160 -5.74 5.15 -8.69
C PHE A 160 -5.35 4.50 -10.03
N THR A 161 -4.43 3.54 -9.99
CA THR A 161 -3.99 2.77 -11.16
C THR A 161 -5.17 2.10 -11.87
N ARG A 162 -6.04 1.41 -11.14
CA ARG A 162 -7.21 0.75 -11.70
C ARG A 162 -8.15 1.73 -12.41
N ARG A 163 -8.48 2.87 -11.76
CA ARG A 163 -9.33 3.90 -12.35
C ARG A 163 -8.74 4.46 -13.65
N GLN A 164 -7.42 4.73 -13.66
CA GLN A 164 -6.74 5.24 -14.85
C GLN A 164 -6.72 4.19 -15.98
N MET A 165 -6.55 2.91 -15.68
CA MET A 165 -6.63 1.84 -16.70
C MET A 165 -8.00 1.75 -17.35
N GLU A 166 -9.07 2.02 -16.60
CA GLU A 166 -10.46 1.96 -17.09
C GLU A 166 -10.85 3.19 -17.92
N SER A 167 -10.33 4.37 -17.57
CA SER A 167 -10.75 5.67 -18.13
C SER A 167 -9.79 6.28 -19.16
N ASN A 168 -8.52 5.85 -19.18
CA ASN A 168 -7.47 6.46 -20.00
C ASN A 168 -6.78 5.44 -20.93
N PRO A 169 -7.12 5.45 -22.24
CA PRO A 169 -6.52 4.52 -23.21
C PRO A 169 -4.99 4.66 -23.35
N HIS A 170 -4.43 5.86 -23.23
CA HIS A 170 -2.98 6.08 -23.29
C HIS A 170 -2.28 5.46 -22.08
N PHE A 171 -2.90 5.56 -20.90
CA PHE A 171 -2.39 4.89 -19.72
C PHE A 171 -2.45 3.38 -19.83
N LEU A 172 -3.50 2.83 -20.41
CA LEU A 172 -3.60 1.40 -20.68
C LEU A 172 -2.48 0.92 -21.61
N THR A 173 -2.18 1.69 -22.67
CA THR A 173 -1.06 1.39 -23.59
C THR A 173 0.28 1.41 -22.86
N TYR A 174 0.52 2.42 -22.02
CA TYR A 174 1.71 2.48 -21.17
C TYR A 174 1.84 1.26 -20.25
N VAL A 175 0.76 0.85 -19.57
CA VAL A 175 0.75 -0.33 -18.69
C VAL A 175 1.06 -1.60 -19.46
N GLN A 176 0.44 -1.81 -20.62
CA GLN A 176 0.71 -2.96 -21.49
C GLN A 176 2.18 -3.01 -21.93
N TRP A 177 2.76 -1.86 -22.30
CA TRP A 177 4.18 -1.78 -22.63
C TRP A 177 5.05 -2.17 -21.44
N VAL A 178 4.80 -1.62 -20.24
CA VAL A 178 5.52 -1.95 -19.02
C VAL A 178 5.47 -3.45 -18.73
N GLU A 179 4.27 -4.05 -18.74
CA GLU A 179 4.06 -5.46 -18.37
C GLU A 179 4.62 -6.45 -19.40
N THR A 180 4.78 -6.03 -20.65
CA THR A 180 5.39 -6.84 -21.72
C THR A 180 6.88 -6.61 -21.89
N HIS A 181 7.45 -5.55 -21.28
CA HIS A 181 8.85 -5.24 -21.41
C HIS A 181 9.75 -6.35 -20.81
N PRO A 182 10.77 -6.86 -21.54
CA PRO A 182 11.58 -8.00 -21.09
C PRO A 182 12.25 -7.79 -19.72
N GLN A 183 12.75 -6.58 -19.44
CA GLN A 183 13.40 -6.26 -18.17
C GLN A 183 12.42 -6.27 -16.98
N CYS A 184 11.13 -6.11 -17.20
CA CYS A 184 10.12 -6.18 -16.14
C CYS A 184 9.78 -7.63 -15.73
N GLU A 185 10.33 -8.65 -16.38
CA GLU A 185 10.15 -10.06 -16.02
C GLU A 185 8.67 -10.46 -15.88
N ARG A 186 7.79 -9.88 -16.70
CA ARG A 186 6.33 -10.05 -16.65
C ARG A 186 5.67 -9.61 -15.34
N MET A 187 6.32 -8.75 -14.56
CA MET A 187 5.69 -8.14 -13.38
C MET A 187 4.56 -7.21 -13.83
N ARG A 188 3.39 -7.36 -13.23
CA ARG A 188 2.28 -6.42 -13.41
C ARG A 188 2.55 -5.12 -12.67
N LEU A 189 2.01 -4.02 -13.16
CA LEU A 189 2.16 -2.71 -12.52
C LEU A 189 1.70 -2.72 -11.05
N GLY A 190 0.57 -3.40 -10.75
CA GLY A 190 0.11 -3.60 -9.38
C GLY A 190 1.07 -4.39 -8.50
N ASP A 191 1.75 -5.42 -9.05
CA ASP A 191 2.77 -6.17 -8.32
C ASP A 191 4.00 -5.29 -8.03
N MET A 192 4.37 -4.40 -8.95
CA MET A 192 5.46 -3.43 -8.74
C MET A 192 5.13 -2.47 -7.59
N GLN A 193 3.90 -1.97 -7.54
CA GLN A 193 3.43 -1.10 -6.46
C GLN A 193 3.40 -1.80 -5.10
N ALA A 194 3.10 -3.09 -5.06
CA ALA A 194 3.05 -3.88 -3.83
C ALA A 194 4.44 -4.34 -3.31
N LYS A 195 5.50 -4.25 -4.13
CA LYS A 195 6.84 -4.77 -3.77
C LYS A 195 7.38 -4.27 -2.42
N PRO A 196 7.32 -2.97 -2.09
CA PRO A 196 7.85 -2.51 -0.81
C PRO A 196 7.11 -3.09 0.40
N HIS A 197 5.79 -3.16 0.36
CA HIS A 197 5.01 -3.79 1.44
C HIS A 197 5.33 -5.28 1.58
N GLN A 198 5.40 -6.02 0.45
CA GLN A 198 5.80 -7.43 0.43
C GLN A 198 7.21 -7.64 1.02
N ARG A 199 8.15 -6.71 0.78
CA ARG A 199 9.51 -6.82 1.31
C ARG A 199 9.55 -6.70 2.83
N ILE A 200 8.88 -5.71 3.39
CA ILE A 200 8.85 -5.51 4.85
C ILE A 200 8.18 -6.68 5.56
N THR A 201 7.08 -7.20 5.01
CA THR A 201 6.43 -8.41 5.53
C THR A 201 7.39 -9.60 5.53
N LYS A 202 8.22 -9.73 4.48
CA LYS A 202 9.21 -10.80 4.40
C LYS A 202 10.34 -10.65 5.42
N TYR A 203 10.69 -9.44 5.86
CA TYR A 203 11.67 -9.23 6.93
C TYR A 203 11.24 -9.89 8.24
N SER A 204 9.97 -9.75 8.64
CA SER A 204 9.45 -10.42 9.84
C SER A 204 9.67 -11.95 9.76
N LEU A 205 9.34 -12.58 8.63
CA LEU A 205 9.49 -14.02 8.44
C LEU A 205 10.96 -14.47 8.46
N LEU A 206 11.83 -13.70 7.79
CA LEU A 206 13.28 -14.04 7.73
C LEU A 206 13.95 -13.87 9.10
N LEU A 207 13.64 -12.80 9.83
CA LEU A 207 14.16 -12.59 11.19
C LEU A 207 13.65 -13.66 12.17
N GLN A 208 12.39 -14.11 12.04
CA GLN A 208 11.88 -15.25 12.81
C GLN A 208 12.63 -16.54 12.53
N ALA A 209 12.97 -16.81 11.26
CA ALA A 209 13.74 -17.98 10.88
C ALA A 209 15.18 -17.95 11.47
N VAL A 210 15.83 -16.77 11.46
CA VAL A 210 17.13 -16.56 12.11
C VAL A 210 17.01 -16.76 13.61
N LEU A 211 16.04 -16.12 14.27
CA LEU A 211 15.80 -16.20 15.71
C LEU A 211 15.59 -17.64 16.19
N LYS A 212 14.76 -18.40 15.49
CA LYS A 212 14.46 -19.81 15.80
C LYS A 212 15.72 -20.67 15.83
N ASN A 213 16.70 -20.35 15.02
CA ASN A 213 17.94 -21.09 14.85
C ASN A 213 19.16 -20.44 15.55
N THR A 214 18.93 -19.50 16.45
CA THR A 214 19.98 -18.79 17.22
C THR A 214 20.06 -19.37 18.63
N PRO A 215 21.17 -20.01 19.06
CA PRO A 215 21.29 -20.58 20.40
C PRO A 215 21.66 -19.52 21.48
N ASP A 216 22.36 -18.45 21.10
CA ASP A 216 22.83 -17.42 22.02
C ASP A 216 21.70 -16.51 22.49
N SER A 217 21.55 -16.37 23.81
CA SER A 217 20.46 -15.60 24.43
C SER A 217 20.58 -14.09 24.20
N GLN A 218 21.79 -13.52 24.14
CA GLN A 218 22.00 -12.10 23.87
C GLN A 218 21.63 -11.77 22.43
N VAL A 219 22.09 -12.61 21.49
CA VAL A 219 21.74 -12.47 20.07
C VAL A 219 20.24 -12.63 19.87
N GLN A 220 19.59 -13.58 20.57
CA GLN A 220 18.15 -13.73 20.54
C GLN A 220 17.41 -12.46 21.02
N GLN A 221 17.91 -11.80 22.05
CA GLN A 221 17.29 -10.58 22.57
C GLN A 221 17.32 -9.45 21.54
N ILE A 222 18.45 -9.26 20.86
CA ILE A 222 18.60 -8.29 19.78
C ILE A 222 17.66 -8.61 18.61
N LEU A 223 17.63 -9.86 18.18
CA LEU A 223 16.73 -10.30 17.10
C LEU A 223 15.25 -10.10 17.46
N ARG A 224 14.85 -10.31 18.72
CA ARG A 224 13.50 -10.00 19.21
C ARG A 224 13.20 -8.50 19.18
N GLY A 225 14.17 -7.65 19.52
CA GLY A 225 14.07 -6.20 19.39
C GLY A 225 13.83 -5.78 17.94
N MET A 226 14.65 -6.28 17.01
CA MET A 226 14.49 -6.03 15.58
C MET A 226 13.11 -6.49 15.08
N LEU A 227 12.70 -7.70 15.44
CA LEU A 227 11.40 -8.27 15.05
C LEU A 227 10.24 -7.44 15.60
N SER A 228 10.30 -6.99 16.85
CA SER A 228 9.31 -6.10 17.45
C SER A 228 9.19 -4.80 16.68
N SER A 229 10.32 -4.17 16.32
CA SER A 229 10.32 -2.92 15.55
C SER A 229 9.71 -3.09 14.16
N VAL A 230 10.06 -4.18 13.45
CA VAL A 230 9.48 -4.49 12.13
C VAL A 230 7.98 -4.75 12.24
N ASN A 231 7.52 -5.50 13.25
CA ASN A 231 6.10 -5.80 13.43
C ASN A 231 5.30 -4.54 13.79
N SER A 232 5.79 -3.70 14.71
CA SER A 232 5.13 -2.41 15.04
C SER A 232 5.02 -1.51 13.82
N PHE A 233 6.04 -1.50 12.96
CA PHE A 233 5.98 -0.76 11.71
C PHE A 233 4.95 -1.35 10.73
N LEU A 234 4.87 -2.68 10.59
CA LEU A 234 3.84 -3.35 9.78
C LEU A 234 2.43 -3.05 10.29
N GLU A 235 2.21 -3.05 11.60
CA GLU A 235 0.95 -2.66 12.22
C GLU A 235 0.58 -1.23 11.87
N SER A 236 1.53 -0.28 11.98
CA SER A 236 1.28 1.13 11.61
C SER A 236 0.93 1.31 10.12
N ILE A 237 1.56 0.55 9.22
CA ILE A 237 1.21 0.55 7.80
C ILE A 237 -0.20 -0.01 7.59
N ASN A 238 -0.52 -1.13 8.20
CA ASN A 238 -1.84 -1.75 8.07
C ASN A 238 -2.95 -0.83 8.59
N ASP A 239 -2.71 -0.15 9.72
CA ASP A 239 -3.64 0.84 10.26
C ASP A 239 -3.81 2.04 9.31
N TYR A 240 -2.72 2.53 8.74
CA TYR A 240 -2.78 3.61 7.76
C TYR A 240 -3.56 3.20 6.50
N LEU A 241 -3.31 2.02 5.94
CA LEU A 241 -4.03 1.51 4.77
C LEU A 241 -5.51 1.35 5.08
N ARG A 242 -5.86 0.78 6.24
CA ARG A 242 -7.25 0.65 6.70
C ARG A 242 -7.96 2.01 6.79
N LEU A 243 -7.29 3.02 7.36
CA LEU A 243 -7.85 4.38 7.41
C LEU A 243 -8.11 4.96 6.03
N LYS A 244 -7.19 4.74 5.08
CA LYS A 244 -7.35 5.20 3.69
C LYS A 244 -8.48 4.50 2.95
N ASP A 245 -8.67 3.21 3.18
CA ASP A 245 -9.80 2.46 2.63
C ASP A 245 -11.13 2.96 3.23
N GLU A 246 -11.17 3.26 4.53
CA GLU A 246 -12.33 3.83 5.22
C GLU A 246 -12.66 5.24 4.70
N GLU A 247 -11.68 6.14 4.55
CA GLU A 247 -11.85 7.47 3.96
C GLU A 247 -12.42 7.40 2.54
N LEU A 248 -11.93 6.46 1.74
CA LEU A 248 -12.39 6.28 0.38
C LEU A 248 -13.82 5.73 0.33
N ALA A 249 -14.13 4.70 1.13
CA ALA A 249 -15.48 4.16 1.23
C ALA A 249 -16.49 5.24 1.68
N LEU A 250 -16.07 6.13 2.60
CA LEU A 250 -16.85 7.28 3.01
C LEU A 250 -17.06 8.28 1.86
N SER A 251 -16.01 8.59 1.10
CA SER A 251 -16.10 9.48 -0.06
C SER A 251 -17.06 8.95 -1.12
N ILE A 252 -17.01 7.66 -1.43
CA ILE A 252 -17.92 7.00 -2.36
C ILE A 252 -19.37 7.09 -1.84
N SER A 253 -19.57 6.84 -0.55
CA SER A 253 -20.88 6.92 0.09
C SER A 253 -21.42 8.35 0.07
N ALA A 254 -20.56 9.35 0.33
CA ALA A 254 -20.93 10.77 0.29
C ALA A 254 -21.34 11.21 -1.12
N GLN A 255 -20.67 10.73 -2.17
CA GLN A 255 -21.03 11.04 -3.55
C GLN A 255 -22.40 10.45 -3.97
N ARG A 256 -22.82 9.35 -3.33
CA ARG A 256 -24.12 8.70 -3.59
C ARG A 256 -25.30 9.40 -2.91
N VAL A 257 -25.06 10.19 -1.88
CA VAL A 257 -26.09 10.84 -1.07
C VAL A 257 -26.21 12.31 -1.47
N GLU A 258 -27.44 12.77 -1.79
CA GLU A 258 -27.73 14.20 -1.89
C GLU A 258 -27.78 14.82 -0.50
N GLY A 259 -27.33 16.08 -0.39
CA GLY A 259 -27.42 16.83 0.86
C GLY A 259 -28.83 16.87 1.42
N TYR A 260 -28.96 16.87 2.75
CA TYR A 260 -30.25 16.96 3.41
C TYR A 260 -30.80 18.38 3.28
N GLU A 261 -31.90 18.53 2.54
CA GLU A 261 -32.66 19.77 2.52
C GLU A 261 -33.80 19.71 3.57
N VAL A 262 -33.73 20.59 4.53
CA VAL A 262 -34.83 20.76 5.50
C VAL A 262 -35.98 21.49 4.78
N GLU A 263 -37.04 20.77 4.46
CA GLU A 263 -38.30 21.40 4.07
C GLU A 263 -39.04 21.82 5.38
N GLY A 264 -39.09 23.08 5.69
CA GLY A 264 -39.60 23.57 6.95
C GLY A 264 -40.80 24.47 6.83
N ILE A 265 -41.08 25.15 7.90
CA ILE A 265 -42.35 25.85 8.18
C ILE A 265 -42.37 27.26 7.57
N ASN A 266 -41.21 27.83 7.18
CA ASN A 266 -41.09 29.24 6.74
C ASN A 266 -39.71 29.41 6.03
N GLU A 267 -39.70 30.13 4.88
CA GLU A 267 -38.51 30.31 4.03
C GLU A 267 -37.32 30.97 4.75
N GLU A 268 -37.52 31.85 5.72
CA GLU A 268 -36.46 32.47 6.52
C GLU A 268 -35.83 31.50 7.52
N ILE A 269 -36.65 30.69 8.18
CA ILE A 269 -36.19 29.65 9.12
C ILE A 269 -35.46 28.55 8.35
N ASP A 270 -35.95 28.16 7.17
CA ASP A 270 -35.37 27.16 6.31
C ASP A 270 -34.01 27.57 5.78
N LYS A 271 -33.83 28.86 5.45
CA LYS A 271 -32.52 29.38 5.06
C LYS A 271 -31.50 29.31 6.20
N HIS A 272 -31.91 29.68 7.41
CA HIS A 272 -31.05 29.64 8.61
C HIS A 272 -30.75 28.22 9.04
N VAL A 273 -31.71 27.30 8.96
CA VAL A 273 -31.54 25.89 9.27
C VAL A 273 -30.65 25.20 8.21
N ARG A 274 -30.77 25.56 6.92
CA ARG A 274 -29.86 25.07 5.87
C ARG A 274 -28.43 25.53 6.09
N GLU A 275 -28.20 26.76 6.50
CA GLU A 275 -26.86 27.29 6.80
C GLU A 275 -26.21 26.60 8.02
N ILE A 276 -27.03 26.23 9.03
CA ILE A 276 -26.56 25.59 10.28
C ILE A 276 -26.52 24.08 10.19
N CYS A 277 -27.38 23.46 9.38
CA CYS A 277 -27.60 22.02 9.31
C CYS A 277 -27.18 21.41 7.97
N GLN A 278 -26.19 21.96 7.27
CA GLN A 278 -25.56 21.24 6.18
C GLN A 278 -24.93 19.97 6.73
N PHE A 279 -25.64 18.86 6.55
CA PHE A 279 -25.13 17.56 6.91
C PHE A 279 -24.22 17.07 5.77
N ASP A 280 -22.93 17.02 6.06
CA ASP A 280 -21.91 16.45 5.19
C ASP A 280 -21.34 15.19 5.83
N LEU A 281 -21.45 14.08 5.12
CA LEU A 281 -20.89 12.78 5.55
C LEU A 281 -19.38 12.83 5.75
N THR A 282 -18.68 13.70 5.04
CA THR A 282 -17.22 13.85 5.12
C THR A 282 -16.75 14.68 6.31
N CYS A 283 -17.68 15.42 6.97
CA CYS A 283 -17.34 16.18 8.18
C CYS A 283 -16.91 15.25 9.32
N PRO A 284 -15.95 15.69 10.16
CA PRO A 284 -15.51 14.93 11.34
C PRO A 284 -16.66 14.57 12.27
N ILE A 285 -16.54 13.44 12.95
CA ILE A 285 -17.50 13.02 13.97
C ILE A 285 -17.35 13.94 15.19
N ARG A 286 -18.45 14.48 15.69
CA ARG A 286 -18.41 15.38 16.85
C ARG A 286 -17.93 14.64 18.11
N GLY A 287 -16.96 15.21 18.80
CA GLY A 287 -16.45 14.68 20.08
C GLY A 287 -15.42 13.56 19.96
N VAL A 288 -14.99 13.25 18.72
CA VAL A 288 -13.97 12.23 18.44
C VAL A 288 -12.80 12.87 17.72
N GLY A 289 -11.59 12.33 17.87
CA GLY A 289 -10.39 12.84 17.22
C GLY A 289 -10.45 12.74 15.68
N PRO A 290 -9.67 13.57 14.97
CA PRO A 290 -9.66 13.62 13.50
C PRO A 290 -9.21 12.32 12.83
N GLU A 291 -8.56 11.44 13.60
CA GLU A 291 -8.13 10.11 13.15
C GLU A 291 -9.26 9.08 13.04
N VAL A 292 -10.45 9.41 13.55
CA VAL A 292 -11.62 8.51 13.49
C VAL A 292 -12.49 8.84 12.31
N VAL A 293 -12.43 7.97 11.29
CA VAL A 293 -13.24 8.11 10.08
C VAL A 293 -14.61 7.48 10.28
N ARG A 294 -15.66 8.19 9.80
CA ARG A 294 -17.03 7.64 9.77
C ARG A 294 -17.08 6.43 8.84
N ARG A 295 -17.62 5.31 9.31
CA ARG A 295 -17.72 4.06 8.55
C ARG A 295 -19.15 3.71 8.27
N LEU A 296 -19.45 3.26 7.04
CA LEU A 296 -20.71 2.62 6.70
C LEU A 296 -20.71 1.21 7.28
N LEU A 297 -21.64 0.92 8.18
CA LEU A 297 -21.76 -0.36 8.86
C LEU A 297 -22.78 -1.28 8.19
N LEU A 298 -23.89 -0.69 7.70
CA LEU A 298 -24.98 -1.44 7.09
C LEU A 298 -25.72 -0.58 6.08
N GLU A 299 -26.12 -1.18 4.97
CA GLU A 299 -27.04 -0.64 3.97
C GLU A 299 -28.18 -1.64 3.77
N GLU A 300 -29.43 -1.22 4.05
CA GLU A 300 -30.60 -2.10 4.00
C GLU A 300 -31.83 -1.38 3.50
N ASN A 301 -32.70 -2.11 2.79
CA ASN A 301 -34.01 -1.65 2.37
C ASN A 301 -35.03 -1.88 3.49
N LEU A 302 -35.59 -0.83 4.03
CA LEU A 302 -36.53 -0.88 5.13
C LEU A 302 -37.87 -0.28 4.75
N LYS A 303 -38.94 -0.75 5.41
CA LYS A 303 -40.26 -0.14 5.40
C LYS A 303 -40.49 0.56 6.73
N ILE A 304 -40.56 1.89 6.68
CA ILE A 304 -40.82 2.70 7.88
C ILE A 304 -42.29 3.14 7.93
N ARG A 305 -42.87 3.15 9.13
CA ARG A 305 -44.17 3.77 9.40
C ARG A 305 -43.97 5.11 10.08
N ASP A 306 -44.73 6.07 9.66
CA ASP A 306 -44.80 7.38 10.33
C ASP A 306 -46.01 7.41 11.29
N ARG A 307 -46.01 8.42 12.19
CA ARG A 307 -47.13 8.68 13.12
C ARG A 307 -48.50 8.79 12.42
N LYS A 308 -48.52 9.08 11.11
CA LYS A 308 -49.69 9.14 10.25
C LYS A 308 -50.01 7.83 9.53
N ASP A 309 -49.41 6.74 9.96
CA ASP A 309 -49.55 5.36 9.39
C ASP A 309 -49.20 5.24 7.90
N SER A 310 -48.46 6.19 7.35
CA SER A 310 -47.95 6.10 5.98
C SER A 310 -46.75 5.15 5.93
N LYS A 311 -46.83 4.13 5.10
CA LYS A 311 -45.70 3.23 4.81
C LYS A 311 -44.79 3.89 3.80
N LEU A 312 -43.50 4.05 4.16
CA LEU A 312 -42.50 4.58 3.27
C LEU A 312 -41.36 3.53 3.13
N GLU A 313 -41.03 3.18 1.90
CA GLU A 313 -39.84 2.36 1.60
C GLU A 313 -38.62 3.28 1.53
N VAL A 314 -37.58 2.93 2.28
CA VAL A 314 -36.33 3.70 2.40
C VAL A 314 -35.12 2.77 2.27
N VAL A 315 -34.02 3.32 1.79
CA VAL A 315 -32.69 2.73 1.92
C VAL A 315 -32.06 3.33 3.19
N ALA A 316 -31.90 2.51 4.22
CA ALA A 316 -31.24 2.91 5.45
C ALA A 316 -29.74 2.73 5.34
N LEU A 317 -28.99 3.81 5.59
CA LEU A 317 -27.52 3.80 5.65
C LEU A 317 -27.13 4.03 7.13
N LEU A 318 -26.64 2.98 7.76
CA LEU A 318 -26.16 3.02 9.14
C LEU A 318 -24.63 3.27 9.12
N PHE A 319 -24.24 4.45 9.57
CA PHE A 319 -22.82 4.78 9.80
C PHE A 319 -22.46 4.59 11.28
N SER A 320 -21.17 4.71 11.59
CA SER A 320 -20.65 4.52 12.97
C SER A 320 -21.20 5.52 14.00
N ASP A 321 -21.71 6.68 13.56
CA ASP A 321 -22.23 7.75 14.43
C ASP A 321 -23.64 8.23 14.04
N VAL A 322 -24.14 7.89 12.86
CA VAL A 322 -25.37 8.43 12.32
C VAL A 322 -26.12 7.40 11.49
N LEU A 323 -27.46 7.42 11.57
CA LEU A 323 -28.35 6.68 10.69
C LEU A 323 -29.03 7.64 9.71
N LEU A 324 -28.87 7.38 8.40
CA LEU A 324 -29.58 8.10 7.34
C LEU A 324 -30.69 7.23 6.77
N MET A 325 -31.85 7.85 6.58
CA MET A 325 -32.98 7.26 5.86
C MET A 325 -33.08 7.95 4.50
N THR A 326 -32.82 7.20 3.44
CA THR A 326 -32.74 7.73 2.08
C THR A 326 -33.77 7.07 1.17
N LYS A 327 -34.03 7.70 0.02
CA LYS A 327 -34.87 7.15 -1.04
C LYS A 327 -34.20 7.33 -2.37
N VAL A 328 -34.34 6.32 -3.24
CA VAL A 328 -33.93 6.44 -4.64
C VAL A 328 -34.95 7.33 -5.35
N PRO A 329 -34.57 8.51 -5.88
CA PRO A 329 -35.48 9.34 -6.62
C PRO A 329 -35.88 8.69 -7.95
N LYS A 330 -37.10 8.96 -8.45
CA LYS A 330 -37.61 8.44 -9.74
C LYS A 330 -36.80 8.93 -10.95
N LYS A 331 -36.11 10.07 -10.80
CA LYS A 331 -35.19 10.66 -11.78
C LYS A 331 -33.95 11.15 -11.02
N GLY A 332 -32.87 10.42 -11.06
CA GLY A 332 -31.61 10.81 -10.43
C GLY A 332 -30.78 9.61 -10.02
N GLU A 333 -29.48 9.79 -9.96
CA GLU A 333 -28.52 8.73 -9.60
C GLU A 333 -28.17 8.74 -8.11
N ARG A 334 -28.54 9.82 -7.37
CA ARG A 334 -28.16 10.00 -5.95
C ARG A 334 -29.31 9.70 -5.00
N LEU A 335 -29.00 9.16 -3.84
CA LEU A 335 -29.94 8.88 -2.77
C LEU A 335 -30.33 10.19 -2.06
N ARG A 336 -31.63 10.51 -2.01
CA ARG A 336 -32.12 11.70 -1.29
C ARG A 336 -32.45 11.33 0.15
N VAL A 337 -31.95 12.10 1.11
CA VAL A 337 -32.27 11.94 2.53
C VAL A 337 -33.72 12.40 2.77
N VAL A 338 -34.57 11.51 3.31
CA VAL A 338 -36.03 11.76 3.49
C VAL A 338 -36.41 12.11 4.92
N ARG A 339 -35.49 11.97 5.86
CA ARG A 339 -35.67 12.33 7.27
C ARG A 339 -34.40 12.93 7.84
N PRO A 340 -34.48 13.76 8.90
CA PRO A 340 -33.30 14.29 9.58
C PRO A 340 -32.35 13.16 9.97
N PRO A 341 -31.03 13.35 9.78
CA PRO A 341 -30.03 12.40 10.24
C PRO A 341 -30.20 12.09 11.74
N LEU A 342 -30.20 10.82 12.09
CA LEU A 342 -30.34 10.36 13.47
C LEU A 342 -28.97 10.07 14.07
N ALA A 343 -28.51 10.90 14.99
CA ALA A 343 -27.29 10.68 15.73
C ALA A 343 -27.46 9.47 16.67
N LEU A 344 -26.55 8.50 16.58
CA LEU A 344 -26.68 7.23 17.33
C LEU A 344 -26.52 7.40 18.84
N ASP A 345 -25.73 8.38 19.28
CA ASP A 345 -25.58 8.76 20.70
C ASP A 345 -26.88 9.28 21.35
N LYS A 346 -27.83 9.72 20.51
CA LYS A 346 -29.14 10.25 20.93
C LYS A 346 -30.33 9.39 20.51
N THR A 347 -30.06 8.21 19.97
CA THR A 347 -31.08 7.30 19.45
C THR A 347 -31.14 6.03 20.29
N SER A 348 -32.34 5.63 20.68
CA SER A 348 -32.60 4.34 21.31
C SER A 348 -33.45 3.47 20.41
N CYS A 349 -33.09 2.19 20.29
CA CYS A 349 -33.82 1.20 19.52
C CYS A 349 -34.48 0.21 20.47
N ILE A 350 -35.79 0.00 20.29
CA ILE A 350 -36.57 -0.96 21.08
C ILE A 350 -37.14 -2.00 20.12
N ALA A 351 -36.77 -3.27 20.35
CA ALA A 351 -37.36 -4.37 19.60
C ALA A 351 -38.80 -4.60 20.09
N LEU A 352 -39.77 -4.53 19.20
CA LEU A 352 -41.13 -4.92 19.48
C LEU A 352 -41.28 -6.43 19.28
N LYS A 353 -42.05 -7.09 20.15
CA LYS A 353 -42.37 -8.52 19.95
C LYS A 353 -43.28 -8.68 18.73
N ASP A 354 -43.05 -9.73 17.96
CA ASP A 354 -43.89 -10.09 16.82
C ASP A 354 -45.38 -10.15 17.26
N GLY A 355 -46.22 -9.35 16.58
CA GLY A 355 -47.66 -9.29 16.86
C GLY A 355 -48.17 -7.98 17.46
N CYS A 356 -47.32 -7.01 17.76
CA CYS A 356 -47.77 -5.65 18.09
C CYS A 356 -47.91 -4.84 16.76
N GLU A 357 -49.13 -4.90 16.17
CA GLU A 357 -49.53 -3.95 15.12
C GLU A 357 -49.79 -2.53 15.67
#